data_24977ef79b519caf134062afb758967c
#
_entry.id   24977ef79b519caf134062afb758967c
#
_cell.length_a   1.000
_cell.length_b   1.000
_cell.length_c   1.000
_cell.angle_alpha   90.00
_cell.angle_beta   90.00
_cell.angle_gamma   90.00
#
_symmetry.space_group_name_H-M   'P 1'
#
loop_
_entity.id
_entity.type
_entity.pdbx_description
1 polymer ?
#
loop_
_entity_poly.entity_id
_entity_poly.type
_entity_poly.pdbx_seq_one_letter_code
_entity_poly.pdbx_strand_id
1 'polypeptide(L)'
;FVLLESNYDPEVLKFSRYPYQLKSRIAGPNGHLSNESAGKTISHLLGSGLEQAMLGHLSKESNFPELAYKTVIDEIISSSYNENSIKLSVASRDIPGNKISF
;
A
#
# COMPACT_ATOMS: atom_id res chain seq x y z
N PHE A 1 -14.00 -6.48 -3.77
CA PHE A 1 -12.69 -6.12 -4.36
C PHE A 1 -12.42 -4.63 -4.23
N VAL A 2 -11.24 -4.30 -3.84
CA VAL A 2 -10.85 -2.90 -3.76
C VAL A 2 -9.44 -2.74 -4.33
N LEU A 3 -9.23 -1.64 -5.06
CA LEU A 3 -7.89 -1.22 -5.47
C LEU A 3 -7.54 -0.04 -4.57
N LEU A 4 -6.47 -0.18 -3.83
CA LEU A 4 -6.11 0.81 -2.83
C LEU A 4 -4.67 1.27 -3.03
N GLU A 5 -4.45 2.57 -2.90
CA GLU A 5 -3.10 3.10 -2.98
C GLU A 5 -2.25 2.60 -1.83
N SER A 6 -1.02 2.21 -2.13
CA SER A 6 -0.02 1.87 -1.13
C SER A 6 1.27 2.50 -1.64
N ASN A 7 1.40 3.80 -1.44
CA ASN A 7 2.37 4.58 -2.19
C ASN A 7 3.78 4.50 -1.64
N TYR A 8 3.95 4.60 -0.35
CA TYR A 8 5.29 4.73 0.21
C TYR A 8 5.43 4.02 1.54
N ASP A 9 6.68 3.66 1.86
CA ASP A 9 7.06 3.22 3.19
C ASP A 9 7.65 4.43 3.92
N PRO A 10 7.19 4.76 5.12
CA PRO A 10 7.66 5.96 5.81
C PRO A 10 9.18 6.00 6.02
N GLU A 11 9.79 4.87 6.33
CA GLU A 11 11.25 4.87 6.54
C GLU A 11 12.00 5.04 5.23
N VAL A 12 11.55 4.39 4.17
CA VAL A 12 12.19 4.52 2.86
C VAL A 12 12.03 5.95 2.35
N LEU A 13 10.86 6.55 2.54
CA LEU A 13 10.63 7.93 2.13
C LEU A 13 11.57 8.87 2.88
N LYS A 14 11.74 8.64 4.18
CA LYS A 14 12.59 9.49 5.01
C LYS A 14 14.01 9.53 4.48
N PHE A 15 14.52 8.43 3.99
CA PHE A 15 15.89 8.34 3.50
C PHE A 15 16.01 8.44 1.97
N SER A 16 14.92 8.77 1.28
CA SER A 16 14.95 8.89 -0.15
C SER A 16 15.63 10.19 -0.57
N ARG A 17 15.86 10.33 -1.87
CA ARG A 17 16.51 11.50 -2.42
C ARG A 17 15.58 12.68 -2.63
N TYR A 18 14.31 12.54 -2.33
CA TYR A 18 13.37 13.64 -2.49
C TYR A 18 13.71 14.80 -1.55
N PRO A 19 13.52 16.05 -1.98
CA PRO A 19 13.69 17.19 -1.07
C PRO A 19 12.70 17.12 0.08
N TYR A 20 13.07 17.71 1.21
CA TYR A 20 12.25 17.68 2.41
C TYR A 20 10.82 18.17 2.16
N GLN A 21 10.66 19.23 1.38
CA GLN A 21 9.34 19.78 1.12
C GLN A 21 8.45 18.79 0.38
N LEU A 22 9.03 18.03 -0.54
CA LEU A 22 8.27 17.01 -1.25
C LEU A 22 7.92 15.85 -0.31
N LYS A 23 8.85 15.43 0.55
CA LYS A 23 8.58 14.38 1.52
C LYS A 23 7.42 14.78 2.43
N SER A 24 7.41 16.03 2.90
CA SER A 24 6.34 16.51 3.76
C SER A 24 5.00 16.49 3.04
N ARG A 25 5.00 16.82 1.76
CA ARG A 25 3.76 16.82 0.99
C ARG A 25 3.25 15.39 0.77
N ILE A 26 4.16 14.48 0.44
CA ILE A 26 3.78 13.08 0.23
C ILE A 26 3.17 12.49 1.49
N ALA A 27 3.77 12.74 2.63
CA ALA A 27 3.33 12.19 3.90
C ALA A 27 2.23 12.99 4.58
N GLY A 28 1.87 14.13 4.04
CA GLY A 28 0.89 15.01 4.68
C GLY A 28 -0.54 14.58 4.45
N PRO A 29 -1.50 15.31 5.05
CA PRO A 29 -2.89 14.88 5.01
C PRO A 29 -3.51 14.90 3.61
N ASN A 30 -2.97 15.68 2.70
CA ASN A 30 -3.47 15.70 1.32
C ASN A 30 -2.51 14.99 0.38
N GLY A 31 -1.61 14.18 0.90
CA GLY A 31 -0.66 13.46 0.09
C GLY A 31 -1.12 12.05 -0.22
N HIS A 32 -0.20 11.14 -0.17
CA HIS A 32 -0.45 9.75 -0.55
C HIS A 32 -0.64 8.85 0.65
N LEU A 33 -1.25 7.70 0.43
CA LEU A 33 -1.47 6.73 1.49
C LEU A 33 -0.22 5.87 1.66
N SER A 34 0.26 5.74 2.89
CA SER A 34 1.41 4.89 3.16
C SER A 34 1.02 3.41 3.15
N ASN A 35 2.02 2.52 3.10
CA ASN A 35 1.76 1.09 3.20
C ASN A 35 1.05 0.73 4.49
N GLU A 36 1.45 1.34 5.60
CA GLU A 36 0.81 1.07 6.88
C GLU A 36 -0.64 1.51 6.90
N SER A 37 -0.92 2.69 6.37
CA SER A 37 -2.30 3.19 6.30
C SER A 37 -3.15 2.33 5.39
N ALA A 38 -2.57 1.85 4.28
CA ALA A 38 -3.27 0.94 3.39
C ALA A 38 -3.63 -0.35 4.13
N GLY A 39 -2.69 -0.89 4.92
CA GLY A 39 -2.95 -2.09 5.70
C GLY A 39 -4.04 -1.90 6.74
N LYS A 40 -4.04 -0.75 7.41
CA LYS A 40 -5.08 -0.45 8.41
C LYS A 40 -6.45 -0.33 7.74
N THR A 41 -6.49 0.31 6.57
CA THR A 41 -7.74 0.44 5.83
C THR A 41 -8.28 -0.91 5.41
N ILE A 42 -7.42 -1.77 4.87
CA ILE A 42 -7.84 -3.11 4.46
C ILE A 42 -8.32 -3.91 5.67
N SER A 43 -7.62 -3.83 6.80
CA SER A 43 -8.04 -4.53 8.00
C SER A 43 -9.43 -4.09 8.45
N HIS A 44 -9.71 -2.79 8.36
CA HIS A 44 -11.04 -2.29 8.68
C HIS A 44 -12.09 -2.85 7.72
N LEU A 45 -11.77 -2.90 6.43
CA LEU A 45 -12.70 -3.38 5.42
C LEU A 45 -12.94 -4.88 5.52
N LEU A 46 -11.97 -5.63 6.04
CA LEU A 46 -12.18 -7.06 6.28
C LEU A 46 -13.33 -7.29 7.25
N GLY A 47 -13.47 -6.43 8.24
CA GLY A 47 -14.59 -6.51 9.16
C GLY A 47 -15.94 -6.27 8.49
N SER A 48 -15.93 -5.65 7.32
CA SER A 48 -17.15 -5.41 6.55
C SER A 48 -17.33 -6.39 5.40
N GLY A 49 -16.51 -7.44 5.34
CA GLY A 49 -16.69 -8.49 4.35
C GLY A 49 -15.79 -8.42 3.12
N LEU A 50 -14.78 -7.58 3.13
CA LEU A 50 -13.86 -7.52 1.99
C LEU A 50 -13.13 -8.84 1.85
N GLU A 51 -13.01 -9.36 0.63
CA GLU A 51 -12.36 -10.62 0.37
C GLU A 51 -11.13 -10.51 -0.53
N GLN A 52 -11.00 -9.43 -1.27
CA GLN A 52 -9.94 -9.28 -2.24
C GLN A 52 -9.52 -7.83 -2.39
N ALA A 53 -8.23 -7.59 -2.41
CA ALA A 53 -7.69 -6.25 -2.58
C ALA A 53 -6.43 -6.28 -3.44
N MET A 54 -6.19 -5.19 -4.13
CA MET A 54 -4.96 -4.99 -4.89
C MET A 54 -4.34 -3.67 -4.46
N LEU A 55 -3.04 -3.70 -4.16
CA LEU A 55 -2.30 -2.50 -3.84
C LEU A 55 -1.76 -1.91 -5.13
N GLY A 56 -1.84 -0.61 -5.27
CA GLY A 56 -1.35 0.03 -6.47
C GLY A 56 -0.69 1.37 -6.19
N HIS A 57 -0.25 2.02 -7.25
CA HIS A 57 0.33 3.37 -7.18
C HIS A 57 1.53 3.43 -6.25
N LEU A 58 2.42 2.43 -6.32
CA LEU A 58 3.62 2.41 -5.52
C LEU A 58 4.65 3.38 -6.06
N SER A 59 5.28 4.14 -5.17
CA SER A 59 6.35 5.06 -5.56
C SER A 59 7.62 4.29 -5.88
N LYS A 60 8.32 4.68 -6.94
CA LYS A 60 9.59 4.04 -7.28
C LYS A 60 10.69 4.37 -6.29
N GLU A 61 10.66 5.58 -5.74
CA GLU A 61 11.74 6.04 -4.87
C GLU A 61 11.55 5.62 -3.42
N SER A 62 10.33 5.36 -3.01
CA SER A 62 10.07 5.14 -1.60
C SER A 62 9.25 3.89 -1.31
N ASN A 63 9.24 2.94 -2.24
CA ASN A 63 8.50 1.70 -2.04
C ASN A 63 8.95 0.63 -3.03
N PHE A 64 8.57 -0.62 -2.77
CA PHE A 64 8.69 -1.71 -3.73
C PHE A 64 7.64 -2.77 -3.37
N PRO A 65 7.27 -3.61 -4.34
CA PRO A 65 6.10 -4.49 -4.16
C PRO A 65 6.17 -5.41 -2.94
N GLU A 66 7.30 -6.03 -2.70
CA GLU A 66 7.44 -6.97 -1.58
C GLU A 66 7.28 -6.27 -0.24
N LEU A 67 7.79 -5.04 -0.13
CA LEU A 67 7.65 -4.27 1.10
C LEU A 67 6.21 -3.85 1.33
N ALA A 68 5.54 -3.38 0.29
CA ALA A 68 4.14 -3.00 0.41
C ALA A 68 3.29 -4.19 0.83
N TYR A 69 3.51 -5.34 0.19
CA TYR A 69 2.77 -6.55 0.51
C TYR A 69 3.00 -6.97 1.97
N LYS A 70 4.27 -7.04 2.38
CA LYS A 70 4.58 -7.48 3.73
C LYS A 70 4.01 -6.54 4.77
N THR A 71 4.10 -5.23 4.56
CA THR A 71 3.60 -4.26 5.52
C THR A 71 2.10 -4.40 5.69
N VAL A 72 1.37 -4.56 4.58
CA VAL A 72 -0.09 -4.72 4.65
C VAL A 72 -0.46 -6.03 5.35
N ILE A 73 0.23 -7.11 5.03
CA ILE A 73 -0.03 -8.39 5.70
C ILE A 73 0.23 -8.29 7.21
N ASP A 74 1.32 -7.61 7.60
CA ASP A 74 1.62 -7.44 9.02
C ASP A 74 0.52 -6.65 9.73
N GLU A 75 -0.04 -5.64 9.09
CA GLU A 75 -1.16 -4.89 9.67
C GLU A 75 -2.41 -5.76 9.80
N ILE A 76 -2.67 -6.59 8.81
CA ILE A 76 -3.81 -7.50 8.85
C ILE A 76 -3.67 -8.48 10.02
N ILE A 77 -2.50 -9.05 10.20
CA ILE A 77 -2.23 -9.97 11.30
C ILE A 77 -2.37 -9.25 12.64
N SER A 78 -1.85 -8.02 12.73
CA SER A 78 -1.95 -7.23 13.97
C SER A 78 -3.40 -6.92 14.33
N SER A 79 -4.28 -6.94 13.35
CA SER A 79 -5.70 -6.66 13.57
C SER A 79 -6.52 -7.93 13.84
N SER A 80 -5.85 -9.01 14.19
CA SER A 80 -6.48 -10.28 14.56
C SER A 80 -7.04 -11.08 13.39
N TYR A 81 -6.65 -10.77 12.18
CA TYR A 81 -6.92 -11.61 11.03
C TYR A 81 -5.66 -12.40 10.71
N ASN A 82 -5.70 -13.26 9.71
CA ASN A 82 -4.50 -13.97 9.28
C ASN A 82 -4.27 -13.72 7.79
N GLU A 83 -3.11 -14.16 7.30
CA GLU A 83 -2.73 -13.85 5.92
C GLU A 83 -3.67 -14.48 4.89
N ASN A 84 -4.45 -15.48 5.29
CA ASN A 84 -5.40 -16.12 4.39
C ASN A 84 -6.79 -15.48 4.46
N SER A 85 -6.97 -14.44 5.26
CA SER A 85 -8.25 -13.77 5.39
C SER A 85 -8.62 -12.99 4.13
N ILE A 86 -7.65 -12.75 3.25
CA ILE A 86 -7.88 -11.93 2.08
C ILE A 86 -7.00 -12.42 0.92
N LYS A 87 -7.46 -12.22 -0.29
CA LYS A 87 -6.64 -12.37 -1.47
C LYS A 87 -6.00 -11.03 -1.74
N LEU A 88 -4.71 -10.90 -1.47
CA LEU A 88 -3.99 -9.65 -1.64
C LEU A 88 -2.99 -9.76 -2.78
N SER A 89 -2.99 -8.79 -3.65
CA SER A 89 -2.02 -8.70 -4.73
C SER A 89 -1.47 -7.30 -4.85
N VAL A 90 -0.41 -7.14 -5.63
CA VAL A 90 0.20 -5.84 -5.87
C VAL A 90 0.26 -5.61 -7.37
N ALA A 91 -0.27 -4.48 -7.83
CA ALA A 91 -0.25 -4.15 -9.24
C ALA A 91 1.17 -3.84 -9.69
N SER A 92 1.52 -4.31 -10.87
CA SER A 92 2.83 -4.03 -11.42
C SER A 92 2.82 -2.65 -12.08
N ARG A 93 3.71 -1.79 -11.64
CA ARG A 93 3.79 -0.47 -12.24
C ARG A 93 4.67 -0.44 -13.47
N ASP A 94 5.40 -1.53 -13.73
CA ASP A 94 6.32 -1.56 -14.84
C ASP A 94 5.75 -2.15 -16.10
N ILE A 95 4.50 -2.54 -16.10
CA ILE A 95 3.90 -3.14 -17.25
C ILE A 95 2.77 -2.26 -17.68
N PRO A 96 3.05 -1.36 -18.59
CA PRO A 96 2.07 -0.43 -18.94
C PRO A 96 0.92 -1.10 -19.51
N GLY A 97 0.57 -1.51 -20.02
CA GLY A 97 -0.55 -1.88 -20.47
C GLY A 97 -1.28 -2.77 -19.75
N ASN A 98 -0.78 -3.24 -19.06
CA ASN A 98 -1.32 -4.13 -18.43
C ASN A 98 -2.39 -3.85 -17.86
N LYS A 99 -2.61 -3.25 -18.19
CA LYS A 99 -3.46 -2.94 -18.01
C LYS A 99 -4.28 -3.39 -17.34
N ILE A 100 -4.25 -3.44 -16.95
CA ILE A 100 -4.75 -3.63 -16.29
C ILE A 100 -5.81 -3.82 -16.03
N SER A 101 -6.14 -3.96 -16.22
CA SER A 101 -7.10 -4.36 -16.15
C SER A 101 -7.75 -4.52 -14.98
N PHE A 102 -8.13 -3.80 -14.38
CA PHE A 102 -9.01 -3.93 -13.37
C PHE A 102 -10.33 -3.47 -13.75
#